data_420cc9d89118d564be8243b67854129d
#
_entry.id   420cc9d89118d564be8243b67854129d
#
_cell.length_a   1.000
_cell.length_b   1.000
_cell.length_c   1.000
_cell.angle_alpha   90.00
_cell.angle_beta   90.00
_cell.angle_gamma   90.00
#
_symmetry.space_group_name_H-M   'P 1'
#
loop_
_entity.id
_entity.type
_entity.pdbx_description
1 polymer ?
#
loop_
_entity_poly.entity_id
_entity_poly.type
_entity_poly.pdbx_seq_one_letter_code
_entity_poly.pdbx_strand_id
1 'polypeptide(L)'
;MNEINQNRRKWLSLGGIILGAALLPQSVLAVLPKPSKSKFLSFRNINTGERFRGEFFANKGFSSSDLKKIDHLMRDKRNNQIHKMDPKLFHKFVHIQNNLGLQNSEIPIICGYRSPASNSAMLRSGRGVARNSYHTRGQAIDFRIEGVSLAKLRQTAENLKNGGVGYYPRSNFIHVDTGPVRTWRGS
;
A
#
# COMPACT_ATOMS: atom_id res chain seq x y z
N MET A 1 72.98 23.16 36.16
CA MET A 1 72.46 23.85 34.96
C MET A 1 71.63 22.89 34.16
N ASN A 2 70.33 23.22 33.95
CA ASN A 2 69.37 22.66 33.04
C ASN A 2 68.51 21.43 33.43
N GLU A 3 67.73 21.53 34.50
CA GLU A 3 66.56 20.66 34.68
C GLU A 3 65.22 21.40 34.41
N ILE A 4 65.21 22.62 33.96
CA ILE A 4 63.97 23.43 33.81
C ILE A 4 63.30 23.31 32.43
N ASN A 5 63.92 22.56 31.49
CA ASN A 5 63.43 22.62 30.10
C ASN A 5 62.70 21.36 29.58
N GLN A 6 62.56 20.32 30.40
CA GLN A 6 61.83 19.14 30.00
C GLN A 6 60.36 19.09 30.37
N ASN A 7 59.94 19.92 31.36
CA ASN A 7 58.55 19.92 31.78
C ASN A 7 57.62 20.84 30.95
N ARG A 8 58.19 21.74 30.12
CA ARG A 8 57.37 22.60 29.23
C ARG A 8 56.94 21.92 27.97
N ARG A 9 57.60 20.86 27.52
CA ARG A 9 57.23 20.13 26.30
C ARG A 9 56.15 19.06 26.49
N LYS A 10 55.86 18.64 27.73
CA LYS A 10 54.80 17.67 28.04
C LYS A 10 53.38 18.24 28.15
N TRP A 11 53.27 19.53 28.31
CA TRP A 11 51.93 20.21 28.42
C TRP A 11 51.34 20.65 27.10
N LEU A 12 52.07 20.64 26.00
CA LEU A 12 51.59 21.03 24.68
C LEU A 12 51.08 19.83 23.85
N SER A 13 51.27 18.58 24.30
CA SER A 13 50.82 17.39 23.58
C SER A 13 49.48 16.81 24.09
N LEU A 14 48.91 17.31 25.20
CA LEU A 14 47.59 16.87 25.69
C LEU A 14 46.45 17.88 25.46
N GLY A 15 46.75 19.08 24.96
CA GLY A 15 45.77 20.12 24.72
C GLY A 15 45.11 20.10 23.35
N GLY A 16 45.49 19.21 22.44
CA GLY A 16 45.10 19.25 21.04
C GLY A 16 43.93 18.37 20.63
N ILE A 17 43.37 17.53 21.50
CA ILE A 17 42.36 16.53 21.08
C ILE A 17 40.95 16.81 21.60
N ILE A 18 40.77 17.77 22.53
CA ILE A 18 39.44 18.03 23.11
C ILE A 18 38.66 19.17 22.42
N LEU A 19 39.26 19.94 21.50
CA LEU A 19 38.58 21.06 20.82
C LEU A 19 38.02 20.75 19.43
N GLY A 20 38.16 19.51 18.95
CA GLY A 20 37.62 19.10 17.65
C GLY A 20 36.19 18.54 17.67
N ALA A 21 35.65 18.17 18.83
CA ALA A 21 34.33 17.53 18.93
C ALA A 21 33.16 18.48 19.18
N ALA A 22 33.42 19.77 19.44
CA ALA A 22 32.41 20.74 19.85
C ALA A 22 31.88 21.66 18.73
N LEU A 23 32.31 21.49 17.48
CA LEU A 23 31.91 22.37 16.36
C LEU A 23 31.22 21.66 15.21
N LEU A 24 30.68 20.46 15.41
CA LEU A 24 29.70 19.93 14.46
C LEU A 24 28.37 20.59 14.77
N PRO A 25 27.82 21.41 13.84
CA PRO A 25 26.53 22.04 14.09
C PRO A 25 25.51 20.95 14.35
N GLN A 26 24.72 21.07 15.44
CA GLN A 26 23.65 20.14 15.82
C GLN A 26 22.62 19.91 14.70
N SER A 27 22.66 20.68 13.63
CA SER A 27 21.83 20.55 12.43
C SER A 27 22.19 19.37 11.52
N VAL A 28 23.38 18.75 11.65
CA VAL A 28 23.77 17.60 10.80
C VAL A 28 23.20 16.27 11.33
N LEU A 29 22.82 16.18 12.60
CA LEU A 29 22.15 14.99 13.15
C LEU A 29 20.64 14.92 12.85
N ALA A 30 20.07 15.99 12.31
CA ALA A 30 18.62 16.08 12.05
C ALA A 30 18.20 15.56 10.65
N VAL A 31 19.12 15.07 9.82
CA VAL A 31 18.86 14.71 8.40
C VAL A 31 18.87 13.20 8.16
N LEU A 32 18.89 12.39 9.17
CA LEU A 32 18.60 10.96 8.96
C LEU A 32 17.08 10.81 8.76
N PRO A 33 16.60 10.43 7.56
CA PRO A 33 15.18 10.20 7.37
C PRO A 33 14.76 9.13 8.38
N LYS A 34 13.77 9.44 9.23
CA LYS A 34 13.15 8.43 10.09
C LYS A 34 12.80 7.24 9.23
N PRO A 35 13.21 6.00 9.59
CA PRO A 35 12.86 4.83 8.81
C PRO A 35 11.33 4.84 8.60
N SER A 36 10.90 4.87 7.36
CA SER A 36 9.49 4.78 7.01
C SER A 36 8.97 3.47 7.61
N LYS A 37 8.02 3.56 8.54
CA LYS A 37 7.42 2.36 9.15
C LYS A 37 6.80 1.54 8.02
N SER A 38 7.40 0.41 7.74
CA SER A 38 6.82 -0.55 6.80
C SER A 38 5.55 -1.15 7.38
N LYS A 39 4.62 -1.51 6.52
CA LYS A 39 3.38 -2.20 6.88
C LYS A 39 3.25 -3.44 6.03
N PHE A 40 2.61 -4.47 6.55
CA PHE A 40 2.29 -5.64 5.76
C PHE A 40 0.87 -5.51 5.22
N LEU A 41 0.72 -5.79 3.92
CA LEU A 41 -0.58 -6.05 3.32
C LEU A 41 -0.68 -7.54 2.97
N SER A 42 -1.82 -8.12 3.31
CA SER A 42 -2.12 -9.52 3.03
C SER A 42 -3.40 -9.61 2.21
N PHE A 43 -3.36 -10.35 1.12
CA PHE A 43 -4.49 -10.56 0.21
C PHE A 43 -4.75 -12.05 0.04
N ARG A 44 -6.03 -12.42 -0.04
CA ARG A 44 -6.49 -13.76 -0.42
C ARG A 44 -7.46 -13.66 -1.58
N ASN A 45 -7.16 -14.28 -2.70
CA ASN A 45 -8.11 -14.41 -3.79
C ASN A 45 -9.15 -15.48 -3.41
N ILE A 46 -10.40 -15.08 -3.22
CA ILE A 46 -11.45 -16.00 -2.77
C ILE A 46 -11.86 -17.05 -3.82
N ASN A 47 -11.49 -16.82 -5.09
CA ASN A 47 -11.86 -17.73 -6.19
C ASN A 47 -10.81 -18.82 -6.41
N THR A 48 -9.53 -18.56 -6.11
CA THR A 48 -8.42 -19.50 -6.29
C THR A 48 -7.85 -20.02 -4.99
N GLY A 49 -8.15 -19.36 -3.86
CA GLY A 49 -7.55 -19.64 -2.54
C GLY A 49 -6.13 -19.14 -2.38
N GLU A 50 -5.51 -18.62 -3.43
CA GLU A 50 -4.15 -18.10 -3.41
C GLU A 50 -4.01 -16.93 -2.43
N ARG A 51 -2.86 -16.86 -1.77
CA ARG A 51 -2.54 -15.82 -0.78
C ARG A 51 -1.26 -15.10 -1.14
N PHE A 52 -1.22 -13.83 -0.77
CA PHE A 52 -0.04 -13.00 -0.83
C PHE A 52 0.09 -12.23 0.49
N ARG A 53 1.31 -12.13 1.00
CA ARG A 53 1.66 -11.21 2.08
C ARG A 53 2.99 -10.56 1.73
N GLY A 54 3.04 -9.24 1.75
CA GLY A 54 4.23 -8.48 1.41
C GLY A 54 4.36 -7.21 2.22
N GLU A 55 5.60 -6.74 2.32
CA GLU A 55 5.93 -5.51 3.00
C GLU A 55 5.64 -4.31 2.09
N PHE A 56 4.89 -3.36 2.62
CA PHE A 56 4.50 -2.13 1.93
C PHE A 56 5.19 -0.93 2.57
N PHE A 57 5.98 -0.21 1.81
CA PHE A 57 6.68 1.00 2.26
C PHE A 57 5.90 2.25 1.85
N ALA A 58 5.67 3.16 2.79
CA ALA A 58 4.83 4.35 2.57
C ALA A 58 5.32 5.23 1.40
N ASN A 59 6.63 5.29 1.17
CA ASN A 59 7.28 6.11 0.14
C ASN A 59 7.63 5.36 -1.16
N LYS A 60 7.66 4.02 -1.13
CA LYS A 60 8.08 3.18 -2.27
C LYS A 60 7.03 2.18 -2.72
N GLY A 61 6.00 1.93 -1.89
CA GLY A 61 5.02 0.88 -2.15
C GLY A 61 5.60 -0.53 -1.97
N PHE A 62 5.14 -1.48 -2.77
CA PHE A 62 5.67 -2.83 -2.86
C PHE A 62 6.93 -2.89 -3.73
N SER A 63 7.77 -3.90 -3.48
CA SER A 63 8.86 -4.26 -4.38
C SER A 63 8.33 -4.69 -5.76
N SER A 64 9.17 -4.59 -6.81
CA SER A 64 8.78 -5.04 -8.15
C SER A 64 8.47 -6.54 -8.21
N SER A 65 9.13 -7.35 -7.36
CA SER A 65 8.84 -8.79 -7.26
C SER A 65 7.48 -9.04 -6.62
N ASP A 66 7.12 -8.28 -5.59
CA ASP A 66 5.82 -8.41 -4.92
C ASP A 66 4.68 -7.90 -5.80
N LEU A 67 4.88 -6.82 -6.56
CA LEU A 67 3.90 -6.37 -7.55
C LEU A 67 3.59 -7.46 -8.59
N LYS A 68 4.59 -8.19 -9.09
CA LYS A 68 4.37 -9.32 -10.02
C LYS A 68 3.53 -10.44 -9.38
N LYS A 69 3.78 -10.76 -8.09
CA LYS A 69 2.97 -11.75 -7.35
C LYS A 69 1.52 -11.28 -7.17
N ILE A 70 1.34 -9.99 -6.87
CA ILE A 70 0.01 -9.38 -6.73
C ILE A 70 -0.72 -9.38 -8.08
N ASP A 71 -0.06 -8.99 -9.17
CA ASP A 71 -0.64 -9.02 -10.52
C ASP A 71 -1.14 -10.42 -10.88
N HIS A 72 -0.34 -11.46 -10.55
CA HIS A 72 -0.74 -12.85 -10.74
C HIS A 72 -1.95 -13.23 -9.85
N LEU A 73 -1.91 -12.89 -8.56
CA LEU A 73 -3.01 -13.16 -7.63
C LEU A 73 -4.31 -12.50 -8.07
N MET A 74 -4.24 -11.31 -8.66
CA MET A 74 -5.38 -10.51 -9.08
C MET A 74 -5.78 -10.69 -10.55
N ARG A 75 -5.23 -11.70 -11.25
CA ARG A 75 -5.53 -12.01 -12.64
C ARG A 75 -7.01 -12.32 -12.90
N ASP A 76 -7.42 -12.23 -14.14
CA ASP A 76 -8.78 -12.62 -14.55
C ASP A 76 -8.99 -14.12 -14.35
N LYS A 77 -9.85 -14.50 -13.42
CA LYS A 77 -10.14 -15.89 -13.06
C LYS A 77 -10.79 -16.71 -14.19
N ARG A 78 -11.29 -16.09 -15.26
CA ARG A 78 -11.99 -16.76 -16.34
C ARG A 78 -11.07 -17.24 -17.45
N ASN A 79 -9.99 -16.49 -17.70
CA ASN A 79 -9.06 -16.78 -18.79
C ASN A 79 -7.58 -16.70 -18.36
N ASN A 80 -7.32 -16.54 -17.06
CA ASN A 80 -5.99 -16.43 -16.44
C ASN A 80 -5.11 -15.28 -16.97
N GLN A 81 -5.69 -14.31 -17.68
CA GLN A 81 -4.93 -13.15 -18.12
C GLN A 81 -4.46 -12.32 -16.94
N ILE A 82 -3.17 -12.02 -16.94
CA ILE A 82 -2.50 -11.17 -15.96
C ILE A 82 -2.39 -9.75 -16.52
N HIS A 83 -2.62 -8.75 -15.67
CA HIS A 83 -2.43 -7.35 -15.98
C HIS A 83 -1.82 -6.64 -14.79
N LYS A 84 -1.03 -5.59 -15.04
CA LYS A 84 -0.47 -4.77 -13.98
C LYS A 84 -1.57 -4.04 -13.21
N MET A 85 -1.58 -4.21 -11.90
CA MET A 85 -2.48 -3.46 -11.02
C MET A 85 -1.90 -2.08 -10.71
N ASP A 86 -2.77 -1.06 -10.66
CA ASP A 86 -2.36 0.30 -10.31
C ASP A 86 -1.85 0.35 -8.84
N PRO A 87 -0.58 0.70 -8.59
CA PRO A 87 -0.03 0.75 -7.24
C PRO A 87 -0.79 1.68 -6.28
N LYS A 88 -1.49 2.68 -6.79
CA LYS A 88 -2.32 3.59 -5.99
C LYS A 88 -3.43 2.87 -5.22
N LEU A 89 -3.88 1.72 -5.70
CA LEU A 89 -4.85 0.89 -4.99
C LEU A 89 -4.32 0.42 -3.63
N PHE A 90 -3.04 0.06 -3.55
CA PHE A 90 -2.45 -0.51 -2.33
C PHE A 90 -2.30 0.55 -1.23
N HIS A 91 -2.05 1.80 -1.59
CA HIS A 91 -2.08 2.91 -0.63
C HIS A 91 -3.47 3.06 0.01
N LYS A 92 -4.56 2.86 -0.76
CA LYS A 92 -5.93 2.90 -0.21
C LYS A 92 -6.14 1.82 0.84
N PHE A 93 -5.67 0.58 0.60
CA PHE A 93 -5.78 -0.51 1.57
C PHE A 93 -5.05 -0.22 2.87
N VAL A 94 -3.86 0.38 2.81
CA VAL A 94 -3.14 0.83 4.02
C VAL A 94 -3.97 1.84 4.81
N HIS A 95 -4.57 2.82 4.14
CA HIS A 95 -5.41 3.83 4.80
C HIS A 95 -6.69 3.22 5.38
N ILE A 96 -7.37 2.33 4.63
CA ILE A 96 -8.57 1.63 5.09
C ILE A 96 -8.26 0.80 6.34
N GLN A 97 -7.22 -0.03 6.33
CA GLN A 97 -6.82 -0.84 7.47
C GLN A 97 -6.45 0.01 8.69
N ASN A 98 -5.75 1.13 8.48
CA ASN A 98 -5.40 2.04 9.58
C ASN A 98 -6.65 2.65 10.23
N ASN A 99 -7.58 3.15 9.41
CA ASN A 99 -8.80 3.79 9.90
C ASN A 99 -9.75 2.80 10.60
N LEU A 100 -9.62 1.51 10.27
CA LEU A 100 -10.39 0.43 10.90
C LEU A 100 -9.67 -0.21 12.09
N GLY A 101 -8.40 0.13 12.36
CA GLY A 101 -7.60 -0.52 13.40
C GLY A 101 -7.23 -1.98 13.08
N LEU A 102 -7.20 -2.35 11.79
CA LEU A 102 -7.04 -3.73 11.30
C LEU A 102 -5.70 -3.95 10.58
N GLN A 103 -4.62 -3.39 11.12
CA GLN A 103 -3.28 -3.57 10.57
C GLN A 103 -2.94 -5.07 10.48
N ASN A 104 -2.40 -5.47 9.34
CA ASN A 104 -2.02 -6.85 9.02
C ASN A 104 -3.17 -7.87 8.84
N SER A 105 -4.44 -7.46 8.88
CA SER A 105 -5.55 -8.36 8.56
C SER A 105 -5.53 -8.78 7.09
N GLU A 106 -5.86 -10.05 6.82
CA GLU A 106 -6.01 -10.55 5.45
C GLU A 106 -7.24 -9.91 4.79
N ILE A 107 -7.08 -9.49 3.54
CA ILE A 107 -8.14 -8.86 2.73
C ILE A 107 -8.59 -9.84 1.66
N PRO A 108 -9.82 -10.40 1.78
CA PRO A 108 -10.42 -11.24 0.73
C PRO A 108 -10.72 -10.44 -0.54
N ILE A 109 -10.09 -10.81 -1.65
CA ILE A 109 -10.26 -10.22 -2.98
C ILE A 109 -11.26 -11.03 -3.78
N ILE A 110 -12.30 -10.36 -4.26
CA ILE A 110 -13.39 -10.95 -5.04
C ILE A 110 -13.11 -10.80 -6.54
N CYS A 111 -12.62 -9.60 -6.93
CA CYS A 111 -12.23 -9.32 -8.31
C CYS A 111 -11.09 -8.28 -8.32
N GLY A 112 -10.00 -8.60 -9.00
CA GLY A 112 -8.94 -7.64 -9.35
C GLY A 112 -9.07 -7.26 -10.81
N TYR A 113 -8.13 -7.72 -11.66
CA TYR A 113 -8.20 -7.51 -13.09
C TYR A 113 -9.34 -8.33 -13.72
N ARG A 114 -9.95 -7.74 -14.71
CA ARG A 114 -10.95 -8.37 -15.59
C ARG A 114 -10.62 -8.03 -17.02
N SER A 115 -10.33 -9.04 -17.84
CA SER A 115 -10.00 -8.82 -19.26
C SER A 115 -11.16 -8.18 -20.03
N PRO A 116 -10.88 -7.43 -21.11
CA PRO A 116 -11.92 -6.90 -21.98
C PRO A 116 -12.88 -8.00 -22.51
N ALA A 117 -12.35 -9.19 -22.81
CA ALA A 117 -13.16 -10.32 -23.25
C ALA A 117 -14.15 -10.78 -22.16
N SER A 118 -13.67 -10.94 -20.92
CA SER A 118 -14.52 -11.27 -19.77
C SER A 118 -15.55 -10.19 -19.45
N ASN A 119 -15.15 -8.92 -19.54
CA ASN A 119 -16.08 -7.81 -19.33
C ASN A 119 -17.20 -7.79 -20.40
N SER A 120 -16.84 -7.99 -21.67
CA SER A 120 -17.80 -8.06 -22.77
C SER A 120 -18.76 -9.26 -22.64
N ALA A 121 -18.26 -10.42 -22.21
CA ALA A 121 -19.11 -11.57 -21.93
C ALA A 121 -20.13 -11.29 -20.81
N MET A 122 -19.70 -10.59 -19.75
CA MET A 122 -20.58 -10.17 -18.64
C MET A 122 -21.63 -9.15 -19.08
N LEU A 123 -21.29 -8.21 -19.96
CA LEU A 123 -22.24 -7.27 -20.54
C LEU A 123 -23.33 -7.99 -21.34
N ARG A 124 -22.93 -8.94 -22.20
CA ARG A 124 -23.89 -9.74 -22.99
C ARG A 124 -24.82 -10.57 -22.13
N SER A 125 -24.36 -11.04 -20.97
CA SER A 125 -25.17 -11.83 -20.04
C SER A 125 -26.00 -10.98 -19.07
N GLY A 126 -26.10 -9.66 -19.27
CA GLY A 126 -26.91 -8.77 -18.43
C GLY A 126 -26.42 -8.57 -17.01
N ARG A 127 -25.17 -8.85 -16.72
CA ARG A 127 -24.60 -8.79 -15.35
C ARG A 127 -24.25 -7.38 -14.90
N GLY A 128 -24.93 -6.35 -15.27
CA GLY A 128 -24.84 -5.00 -14.67
C GLY A 128 -23.41 -4.42 -14.51
N VAL A 129 -22.46 -4.79 -15.39
CA VAL A 129 -21.09 -4.25 -15.35
C VAL A 129 -20.94 -3.05 -16.27
N ALA A 130 -20.07 -2.13 -15.90
CA ALA A 130 -19.80 -0.97 -16.77
C ALA A 130 -19.04 -1.40 -18.04
N ARG A 131 -19.41 -0.79 -19.20
CA ARG A 131 -18.70 -1.00 -20.46
C ARG A 131 -17.22 -0.60 -20.33
N ASN A 132 -16.95 0.58 -19.77
CA ASN A 132 -15.62 1.11 -19.51
C ASN A 132 -15.21 0.86 -18.05
N SER A 133 -15.13 -0.42 -17.67
CA SER A 133 -14.81 -0.82 -16.29
C SER A 133 -13.35 -0.54 -15.93
N TYR A 134 -13.10 0.00 -14.75
CA TYR A 134 -11.75 0.19 -14.20
C TYR A 134 -11.03 -1.15 -13.93
N HIS A 135 -11.76 -2.23 -13.74
CA HIS A 135 -11.17 -3.58 -13.67
C HIS A 135 -10.42 -3.97 -14.94
N THR A 136 -10.88 -3.50 -16.13
CA THR A 136 -10.20 -3.82 -17.40
C THR A 136 -8.87 -3.12 -17.60
N ARG A 137 -8.54 -2.19 -16.70
CA ARG A 137 -7.29 -1.42 -16.71
C ARG A 137 -6.38 -1.76 -15.52
N GLY A 138 -6.75 -2.75 -14.69
CA GLY A 138 -6.04 -3.02 -13.43
C GLY A 138 -6.19 -1.92 -12.38
N GLN A 139 -7.20 -1.06 -12.51
CA GLN A 139 -7.40 0.13 -11.69
C GLN A 139 -8.54 -0.01 -10.67
N ALA A 140 -9.05 -1.22 -10.45
CA ALA A 140 -10.13 -1.47 -9.49
C ALA A 140 -9.96 -2.81 -8.78
N ILE A 141 -10.49 -2.88 -7.56
CA ILE A 141 -10.55 -4.09 -6.75
C ILE A 141 -11.92 -4.15 -6.05
N ASP A 142 -12.57 -5.32 -6.16
CA ASP A 142 -13.73 -5.69 -5.37
C ASP A 142 -13.27 -6.54 -4.19
N PHE A 143 -13.67 -6.17 -2.96
CA PHE A 143 -13.21 -6.84 -1.73
C PHE A 143 -14.19 -6.67 -0.58
N ARG A 144 -13.96 -7.43 0.47
CA ARG A 144 -14.54 -7.25 1.80
C ARG A 144 -13.46 -7.45 2.86
N ILE A 145 -13.78 -7.19 4.12
CA ILE A 145 -12.92 -7.53 5.26
C ILE A 145 -13.75 -8.30 6.26
N GLU A 146 -13.30 -9.47 6.64
CA GLU A 146 -13.98 -10.32 7.60
C GLU A 146 -14.07 -9.61 8.97
N GLY A 147 -15.21 -9.72 9.64
CA GLY A 147 -15.47 -9.04 10.92
C GLY A 147 -15.79 -7.54 10.80
N VAL A 148 -15.80 -6.96 9.59
CA VAL A 148 -16.20 -5.56 9.36
C VAL A 148 -17.52 -5.50 8.61
N SER A 149 -18.49 -4.75 9.16
CA SER A 149 -19.74 -4.53 8.43
C SER A 149 -19.47 -3.80 7.11
N LEU A 150 -20.15 -4.21 6.05
CA LEU A 150 -19.94 -3.65 4.72
C LEU A 150 -20.24 -2.13 4.68
N ALA A 151 -21.19 -1.67 5.50
CA ALA A 151 -21.50 -0.24 5.63
C ALA A 151 -20.34 0.56 6.23
N LYS A 152 -19.70 0.03 7.29
CA LYS A 152 -18.52 0.65 7.89
C LYS A 152 -17.32 0.66 6.92
N LEU A 153 -17.12 -0.44 6.19
CA LEU A 153 -16.06 -0.55 5.18
C LEU A 153 -16.27 0.49 4.06
N ARG A 154 -17.53 0.61 3.55
CA ARG A 154 -17.91 1.63 2.57
C ARG A 154 -17.60 3.03 3.09
N GLN A 155 -18.12 3.39 4.27
CA GLN A 155 -17.92 4.72 4.87
C GLN A 155 -16.43 5.05 4.99
N THR A 156 -15.63 4.09 5.44
CA THR A 156 -14.17 4.27 5.55
C THR A 156 -13.51 4.53 4.19
N ALA A 157 -13.91 3.80 3.15
CA ALA A 157 -13.37 3.99 1.80
C ALA A 157 -13.81 5.35 1.19
N GLU A 158 -15.07 5.76 1.38
CA GLU A 158 -15.62 7.04 0.91
C GLU A 158 -14.91 8.24 1.57
N ASN A 159 -14.59 8.14 2.86
CA ASN A 159 -13.90 9.20 3.62
C ASN A 159 -12.47 9.47 3.11
N LEU A 160 -11.86 8.56 2.37
CA LEU A 160 -10.56 8.80 1.74
C LEU A 160 -10.63 9.85 0.61
N LYS A 161 -11.82 10.11 0.05
CA LYS A 161 -12.04 11.03 -1.06
C LYS A 161 -11.06 10.83 -2.22
N ASN A 162 -10.75 9.57 -2.51
CA ASN A 162 -9.72 9.18 -3.47
C ASN A 162 -10.24 8.04 -4.36
N GLY A 163 -10.79 8.39 -5.52
CA GLY A 163 -11.34 7.46 -6.50
C GLY A 163 -12.79 7.04 -6.25
N GLY A 164 -13.27 6.08 -7.03
CA GLY A 164 -14.62 5.57 -6.93
C GLY A 164 -14.81 4.57 -5.80
N VAL A 165 -16.00 4.58 -5.19
CA VAL A 165 -16.43 3.58 -4.20
C VAL A 165 -17.82 3.07 -4.57
N GLY A 166 -17.93 1.78 -4.86
CA GLY A 166 -19.18 1.08 -5.12
C GLY A 166 -19.61 0.22 -3.94
N TYR A 167 -20.87 0.25 -3.60
CA TYR A 167 -21.45 -0.53 -2.51
C TYR A 167 -22.38 -1.61 -3.05
N TYR A 168 -22.06 -2.88 -2.83
CA TYR A 168 -22.80 -4.04 -3.34
C TYR A 168 -23.29 -4.92 -2.18
N PRO A 169 -24.36 -4.51 -1.46
CA PRO A 169 -24.78 -5.19 -0.24
C PRO A 169 -25.29 -6.61 -0.48
N ARG A 170 -26.01 -6.89 -1.58
CA ARG A 170 -26.49 -8.23 -1.92
C ARG A 170 -25.35 -9.21 -2.24
N SER A 171 -24.28 -8.70 -2.86
CA SER A 171 -23.10 -9.49 -3.23
C SER A 171 -22.02 -9.48 -2.15
N ASN A 172 -22.25 -8.75 -1.05
CA ASN A 172 -21.37 -8.63 0.12
C ASN A 172 -19.91 -8.21 -0.23
N PHE A 173 -19.78 -7.11 -0.98
CA PHE A 173 -18.50 -6.50 -1.24
C PHE A 173 -18.61 -4.98 -1.48
N ILE A 174 -17.48 -4.29 -1.38
CA ILE A 174 -17.30 -2.96 -1.92
C ILE A 174 -16.32 -2.97 -3.08
N HIS A 175 -16.52 -2.04 -4.00
CA HIS A 175 -15.59 -1.72 -5.07
C HIS A 175 -14.79 -0.48 -4.70
N VAL A 176 -13.50 -0.48 -5.00
CA VAL A 176 -12.67 0.73 -4.98
C VAL A 176 -11.88 0.84 -6.28
N ASP A 177 -11.70 2.07 -6.79
CA ASP A 177 -10.89 2.30 -7.98
C ASP A 177 -10.04 3.59 -7.89
N THR A 178 -9.15 3.80 -8.86
CA THR A 178 -8.26 4.97 -8.93
C THR A 178 -8.76 6.04 -9.91
N GLY A 179 -10.04 5.99 -10.29
CA GLY A 179 -10.70 6.99 -11.13
C GLY A 179 -11.12 8.24 -10.35
N PRO A 180 -11.96 9.09 -10.94
CA PRO A 180 -12.53 10.25 -10.25
C PRO A 180 -13.32 9.86 -9.00
N VAL A 181 -13.38 10.78 -8.04
CA VAL A 181 -14.16 10.59 -6.79
C VAL A 181 -15.64 10.51 -7.13
N ARG A 182 -16.25 9.39 -6.82
CA ARG A 182 -17.68 9.12 -6.99
C ARG A 182 -18.11 7.94 -6.13
N THR A 183 -19.40 7.89 -5.83
CA THR A 183 -20.00 6.78 -5.07
C THR A 183 -21.24 6.28 -5.78
N TRP A 184 -21.52 4.98 -5.64
CA TRP A 184 -22.78 4.39 -6.14
C TRP A 184 -23.16 3.16 -5.33
N ARG A 185 -24.41 2.75 -5.48
CA ARG A 185 -24.93 1.49 -4.94
C ARG A 185 -25.28 0.56 -6.11
N GLY A 186 -24.73 -0.65 -6.08
CA GLY A 186 -25.12 -1.74 -6.96
C GLY A 186 -26.10 -2.71 -6.31
N SER A 187 -26.59 -3.61 -7.08
CA SER A 187 -27.49 -4.70 -6.63
C SER A 187 -26.73 -5.82 -5.93
#